data_17d48ccaaa26e58dff1bbc8fce1878e2
#
_entry.id   17d48ccaaa26e58dff1bbc8fce1878e2
#
_cell.length_a   1.000
_cell.length_b   1.000
_cell.length_c   1.000
_cell.angle_alpha   90.00
_cell.angle_beta   90.00
_cell.angle_gamma   90.00
#
_symmetry.space_group_name_H-M   'P 1'
#
loop_
_entity.id
_entity.type
_entity.pdbx_description
1 polymer ?
#
loop_
_entity_poly.entity_id
_entity_poly.type
_entity_poly.pdbx_seq_one_letter_code
_entity_poly.pdbx_strand_id
1 'polypeptide(L)'
;MWKRIAIPVVLALVATAVPARTQPAPASAALSSYQRARQVLDRALDAAGGSAAVLSLKDVSRRGTAVAYNQGQSLKPMDAYTTRAVEVMNALDFAQVRAVAESVTTPAGGLSTKTRTVLKGDSGFSHNALTNVVTPATPAAVNGTGNSLRRDPATILATAARRAETLRYVGEDTLDGEKQDVVTFADADGTQVALYVSARTGLVSKLETLGDNVVLGDVLTETVLSDYRPVAGVQMPFHVVTRVGGQVTLDTKYTDVKVNSGLDAALLETPAGAVQVAPAPPATVAVTKIADDVFLLAGGSHNSLLVTFADHSLLVEAPLGDERTQALMAKIKEIAPGKPVRYVVMTHYHFDHSGGLRGWIAQGATIVTTPGNKPFVEAMAAAKHTIRPDDLSRAPRAAVVETFTGKRVFTEGARTVEIHDVGPSAHVAEMAVAYLPKEKLLFVANLFTIPIEGPIAPAGTATRQFADKIQALGLQVEKIAPAHGRMGTIDELKQVVSR
;
A
#
# COMPACT_ATOMS: atom_id res chain seq x y z
N MET A 1 40.91 21.66 108.35
CA MET A 1 41.13 22.12 106.97
C MET A 1 40.49 21.12 106.02
N TRP A 2 39.30 21.42 105.57
CA TRP A 2 38.58 20.55 104.69
C TRP A 2 38.55 21.21 103.30
N LYS A 3 39.19 20.61 102.30
CA LYS A 3 39.13 21.04 100.89
C LYS A 3 37.86 20.50 100.25
N ARG A 4 37.01 21.41 99.77
CA ARG A 4 35.82 21.07 98.95
C ARG A 4 36.29 20.80 97.47
N ILE A 5 35.98 19.62 96.99
CA ILE A 5 36.16 19.25 95.61
C ILE A 5 34.86 19.58 94.82
N ALA A 6 34.94 20.47 93.90
CA ALA A 6 33.83 20.77 92.94
C ALA A 6 33.88 19.81 91.75
N ILE A 7 32.78 19.08 91.51
CA ILE A 7 32.64 18.21 90.32
C ILE A 7 31.88 19.01 89.23
N PRO A 8 32.40 19.18 88.04
CA PRO A 8 31.67 19.81 86.93
C PRO A 8 30.64 18.82 86.37
N VAL A 9 29.35 19.21 86.34
CA VAL A 9 28.30 18.51 85.63
C VAL A 9 28.38 18.91 84.13
N VAL A 10 28.78 17.97 83.24
CA VAL A 10 28.72 18.14 81.83
C VAL A 10 27.35 17.77 81.31
N LEU A 11 26.55 18.76 80.89
CA LEU A 11 25.28 18.56 80.23
C LEU A 11 25.58 18.15 78.81
N ALA A 12 25.36 16.87 78.44
CA ALA A 12 25.40 16.40 77.06
C ALA A 12 24.06 16.75 76.38
N LEU A 13 24.08 17.72 75.51
CA LEU A 13 22.98 17.96 74.50
C LEU A 13 22.92 16.82 73.53
N VAL A 14 21.96 15.90 73.67
CA VAL A 14 21.61 14.93 72.62
C VAL A 14 20.81 15.65 71.54
N ALA A 15 21.43 16.09 70.49
CA ALA A 15 20.78 16.56 69.31
C ALA A 15 20.12 15.35 68.59
N THR A 16 18.83 15.15 68.70
CA THR A 16 18.07 14.22 67.91
C THR A 16 18.06 14.72 66.42
N ALA A 17 18.89 14.16 65.57
CA ALA A 17 18.82 14.40 64.14
C ALA A 17 17.49 13.88 63.61
N VAL A 18 16.57 14.77 63.25
CA VAL A 18 15.36 14.45 62.50
C VAL A 18 15.87 13.98 61.13
N PRO A 19 15.53 12.76 60.69
CA PRO A 19 15.97 12.31 59.37
C PRO A 19 15.39 13.27 58.34
N ALA A 20 16.27 13.90 57.54
CA ALA A 20 15.88 14.70 56.41
C ALA A 20 15.01 13.82 55.51
N ARG A 21 13.75 14.18 55.27
CA ARG A 21 12.93 13.57 54.26
C ARG A 21 13.66 13.78 52.91
N THR A 22 14.28 12.73 52.42
CA THR A 22 14.84 12.72 51.07
C THR A 22 13.69 13.01 50.12
N GLN A 23 13.72 14.13 49.43
CA GLN A 23 12.81 14.35 48.29
C GLN A 23 13.02 13.21 47.31
N PRO A 24 11.93 12.56 46.84
CA PRO A 24 12.06 11.53 45.84
C PRO A 24 12.82 12.11 44.64
N ALA A 25 13.77 11.35 44.13
CA ALA A 25 14.51 11.74 42.91
C ALA A 25 13.49 12.08 41.80
N PRO A 26 13.75 13.10 40.98
CA PRO A 26 12.86 13.44 39.88
C PRO A 26 12.64 12.21 38.98
N ALA A 27 11.39 11.97 38.56
CA ALA A 27 11.07 10.86 37.66
C ALA A 27 11.91 10.95 36.38
N SER A 28 12.41 9.82 35.91
CA SER A 28 13.13 9.80 34.63
C SER A 28 12.20 10.28 33.49
N ALA A 29 12.75 10.83 32.40
CA ALA A 29 11.97 11.29 31.25
C ALA A 29 11.07 10.19 30.68
N ALA A 30 11.56 8.94 30.66
CA ALA A 30 10.78 7.78 30.21
C ALA A 30 9.58 7.49 31.12
N LEU A 31 9.76 7.55 32.45
CA LEU A 31 8.68 7.33 33.41
C LEU A 31 7.65 8.46 33.34
N SER A 32 8.10 9.71 33.24
CA SER A 32 7.20 10.87 33.11
C SER A 32 6.38 10.81 31.84
N SER A 33 7.01 10.45 30.68
CA SER A 33 6.33 10.24 29.38
C SER A 33 5.28 9.12 29.48
N TYR A 34 5.64 7.98 30.08
CA TYR A 34 4.69 6.88 30.31
C TYR A 34 3.49 7.32 31.15
N GLN A 35 3.75 7.98 32.28
CA GLN A 35 2.68 8.44 33.18
C GLN A 35 1.74 9.43 32.48
N ARG A 36 2.28 10.35 31.72
CA ARG A 36 1.48 11.29 30.91
C ARG A 36 0.68 10.56 29.83
N ALA A 37 1.28 9.62 29.13
CA ALA A 37 0.58 8.80 28.11
C ALA A 37 -0.58 8.00 28.70
N ARG A 38 -0.40 7.44 29.92
CA ARG A 38 -1.47 6.76 30.65
C ARG A 38 -2.64 7.69 30.97
N GLN A 39 -2.38 8.90 31.47
CA GLN A 39 -3.43 9.89 31.71
C GLN A 39 -4.22 10.23 30.44
N VAL A 40 -3.53 10.38 29.30
CA VAL A 40 -4.17 10.66 28.00
C VAL A 40 -5.03 9.47 27.56
N LEU A 41 -4.50 8.24 27.68
CA LEU A 41 -5.24 7.03 27.31
C LEU A 41 -6.47 6.82 28.19
N ASP A 42 -6.33 7.00 29.52
CA ASP A 42 -7.45 6.84 30.48
C ASP A 42 -8.55 7.85 30.13
N ARG A 43 -8.20 9.12 29.88
CA ARG A 43 -9.16 10.15 29.42
C ARG A 43 -9.83 9.76 28.10
N ALA A 44 -9.08 9.17 27.16
CA ALA A 44 -9.65 8.74 25.87
C ALA A 44 -10.60 7.54 26.03
N LEU A 45 -10.27 6.60 26.91
CA LEU A 45 -11.17 5.48 27.25
C LEU A 45 -12.45 5.97 27.89
N ASP A 46 -12.36 6.94 28.83
CA ASP A 46 -13.53 7.52 29.49
C ASP A 46 -14.42 8.27 28.49
N ALA A 47 -13.83 9.09 27.64
CA ALA A 47 -14.55 9.82 26.58
C ALA A 47 -15.22 8.88 25.56
N ALA A 48 -14.60 7.73 25.26
CA ALA A 48 -15.14 6.75 24.34
C ALA A 48 -16.30 5.91 24.92
N GLY A 49 -16.67 6.09 26.18
CA GLY A 49 -17.79 5.38 26.82
C GLY A 49 -17.39 4.60 28.08
N GLY A 50 -16.15 4.78 28.54
CA GLY A 50 -15.56 4.13 29.71
C GLY A 50 -14.77 2.86 29.38
N SER A 51 -13.73 2.62 30.18
CA SER A 51 -12.80 1.50 29.96
C SER A 51 -13.53 0.15 29.87
N ALA A 52 -14.53 -0.11 30.72
CA ALA A 52 -15.25 -1.38 30.69
C ALA A 52 -16.01 -1.62 29.38
N ALA A 53 -16.69 -0.61 28.86
CA ALA A 53 -17.44 -0.69 27.61
C ALA A 53 -16.49 -0.89 26.41
N VAL A 54 -15.42 -0.08 26.30
CA VAL A 54 -14.46 -0.13 25.20
C VAL A 54 -13.68 -1.46 25.19
N LEU A 55 -13.21 -1.93 26.35
CA LEU A 55 -12.42 -3.17 26.46
C LEU A 55 -13.27 -4.44 26.28
N SER A 56 -14.60 -4.36 26.42
CA SER A 56 -15.53 -5.48 26.22
C SER A 56 -16.09 -5.58 24.78
N LEU A 57 -15.68 -4.69 23.87
CA LEU A 57 -16.07 -4.77 22.47
C LEU A 57 -15.57 -6.09 21.83
N LYS A 58 -16.51 -6.88 21.30
CA LYS A 58 -16.23 -8.16 20.64
C LYS A 58 -16.27 -8.03 19.13
N ASP A 59 -17.21 -7.28 18.63
CA ASP A 59 -17.44 -7.12 17.18
C ASP A 59 -18.02 -5.73 16.87
N VAL A 60 -17.85 -5.35 15.59
CA VAL A 60 -18.49 -4.18 14.99
C VAL A 60 -18.95 -4.51 13.57
N SER A 61 -20.13 -4.07 13.19
CA SER A 61 -20.57 -4.05 11.81
C SER A 61 -20.87 -2.62 11.36
N ARG A 62 -20.51 -2.30 10.12
CA ARG A 62 -20.66 -0.95 9.56
C ARG A 62 -21.13 -1.05 8.12
N ARG A 63 -22.03 -0.13 7.72
CA ARG A 63 -22.46 0.07 6.32
C ARG A 63 -22.38 1.55 5.99
N GLY A 64 -22.06 1.86 4.75
CA GLY A 64 -21.97 3.24 4.29
C GLY A 64 -21.49 3.36 2.86
N THR A 65 -21.04 4.55 2.53
CA THR A 65 -20.47 4.88 1.21
C THR A 65 -19.07 5.44 1.38
N ALA A 66 -18.25 5.26 0.38
CA ALA A 66 -16.91 5.83 0.34
C ALA A 66 -16.61 6.42 -1.03
N VAL A 67 -15.68 7.38 -1.04
CA VAL A 67 -14.96 7.82 -2.23
C VAL A 67 -13.57 7.24 -2.14
N ALA A 68 -13.23 6.34 -3.05
CA ALA A 68 -11.89 5.80 -3.18
C ALA A 68 -11.09 6.63 -4.20
N TYR A 69 -9.86 6.97 -3.85
CA TYR A 69 -8.91 7.73 -4.65
C TYR A 69 -7.83 6.80 -5.18
N ASN A 70 -7.67 6.73 -6.50
CA ASN A 70 -6.76 5.78 -7.15
C ASN A 70 -5.32 6.32 -7.09
N GLN A 71 -4.62 6.03 -6.01
CA GLN A 71 -3.24 6.46 -5.82
C GLN A 71 -2.33 5.96 -6.94
N GLY A 72 -1.54 6.87 -7.53
CA GLY A 72 -0.60 6.56 -8.60
C GLY A 72 -1.24 6.10 -9.92
N GLN A 73 -2.52 6.45 -10.16
CA GLN A 73 -3.29 6.07 -11.35
C GLN A 73 -3.95 7.29 -12.03
N SER A 74 -3.37 8.48 -11.88
CA SER A 74 -3.85 9.70 -12.54
C SER A 74 -3.36 9.78 -14.00
N LEU A 75 -3.84 10.76 -14.76
CA LEU A 75 -3.38 10.96 -16.14
C LEU A 75 -1.91 11.37 -16.23
N LYS A 76 -1.43 12.17 -15.27
CA LYS A 76 -0.02 12.59 -15.16
C LYS A 76 0.49 12.35 -13.75
N PRO A 77 1.81 12.16 -13.58
CA PRO A 77 2.42 12.22 -12.25
C PRO A 77 2.05 13.54 -11.57
N MET A 78 1.74 13.49 -10.29
CA MET A 78 1.38 14.65 -9.46
C MET A 78 -0.01 15.27 -9.72
N ASP A 79 -0.78 14.81 -10.70
CA ASP A 79 -2.18 15.22 -10.84
C ASP A 79 -3.02 14.68 -9.67
N ALA A 80 -4.15 15.33 -9.40
CA ALA A 80 -5.15 14.83 -8.45
C ALA A 80 -5.59 13.41 -8.81
N TYR A 81 -5.75 12.56 -7.79
CA TYR A 81 -6.17 11.19 -8.01
C TYR A 81 -7.56 11.11 -8.62
N THR A 82 -7.73 10.22 -9.57
CA THR A 82 -9.06 9.84 -10.05
C THR A 82 -9.85 9.18 -8.93
N THR A 83 -11.17 9.37 -8.92
CA THR A 83 -12.03 8.88 -7.84
C THR A 83 -13.08 7.91 -8.35
N ARG A 84 -13.55 7.06 -7.44
CA ARG A 84 -14.70 6.19 -7.67
C ARG A 84 -15.57 6.11 -6.42
N ALA A 85 -16.88 6.05 -6.63
CA ALA A 85 -17.83 5.79 -5.55
C ALA A 85 -17.84 4.30 -5.20
N VAL A 86 -17.92 4.00 -3.92
CA VAL A 86 -17.92 2.63 -3.39
C VAL A 86 -18.99 2.52 -2.31
N GLU A 87 -19.86 1.51 -2.37
CA GLU A 87 -20.64 1.10 -1.22
C GLU A 87 -19.80 0.13 -0.39
N VAL A 88 -19.78 0.32 0.92
CA VAL A 88 -18.95 -0.47 1.84
C VAL A 88 -19.77 -1.13 2.92
N MET A 89 -19.43 -2.37 3.24
CA MET A 89 -19.89 -3.09 4.42
C MET A 89 -18.70 -3.79 5.07
N ASN A 90 -18.51 -3.57 6.36
CA ASN A 90 -17.52 -4.27 7.16
C ASN A 90 -18.20 -4.95 8.34
N ALA A 91 -17.85 -6.20 8.60
CA ALA A 91 -18.23 -6.93 9.81
C ALA A 91 -16.94 -7.54 10.40
N LEU A 92 -16.55 -7.09 11.57
CA LEU A 92 -15.28 -7.39 12.21
C LEU A 92 -15.54 -8.03 13.57
N ASP A 93 -14.98 -9.19 13.81
CA ASP A 93 -15.01 -9.89 15.10
C ASP A 93 -13.58 -9.94 15.67
N PHE A 94 -13.36 -9.11 16.68
CA PHE A 94 -12.05 -8.95 17.31
C PHE A 94 -11.71 -10.10 18.27
N ALA A 95 -12.75 -10.74 18.82
CA ALA A 95 -12.58 -11.84 19.77
C ALA A 95 -12.11 -13.12 19.10
N GLN A 96 -12.58 -13.39 17.87
CA GLN A 96 -12.24 -14.60 17.10
C GLN A 96 -11.34 -14.32 15.89
N VAL A 97 -10.84 -13.09 15.74
CA VAL A 97 -9.98 -12.67 14.63
C VAL A 97 -10.63 -13.01 13.29
N ARG A 98 -11.86 -12.53 13.09
CA ARG A 98 -12.61 -12.72 11.84
C ARG A 98 -13.01 -11.37 11.25
N ALA A 99 -13.00 -11.29 9.94
CA ALA A 99 -13.44 -10.08 9.23
C ALA A 99 -14.13 -10.43 7.92
N VAL A 100 -15.14 -9.66 7.60
CA VAL A 100 -15.75 -9.58 6.27
C VAL A 100 -15.74 -8.14 5.83
N ALA A 101 -15.15 -7.86 4.67
CA ALA A 101 -15.24 -6.56 4.01
C ALA A 101 -15.88 -6.77 2.63
N GLU A 102 -17.01 -6.12 2.40
CA GLU A 102 -17.66 -6.08 1.09
C GLU A 102 -17.57 -4.67 0.51
N SER A 103 -17.29 -4.59 -0.77
CA SER A 103 -17.35 -3.35 -1.52
C SER A 103 -18.11 -3.56 -2.83
N VAL A 104 -18.97 -2.60 -3.18
CA VAL A 104 -19.59 -2.52 -4.50
C VAL A 104 -19.07 -1.28 -5.20
N THR A 105 -18.38 -1.49 -6.30
CA THR A 105 -17.79 -0.42 -7.13
C THR A 105 -18.52 -0.36 -8.46
N THR A 106 -19.02 0.81 -8.82
CA THR A 106 -19.67 1.05 -10.12
C THR A 106 -18.80 2.04 -10.90
N PRO A 107 -18.01 1.58 -11.89
CA PRO A 107 -17.26 2.46 -12.76
C PRO A 107 -18.22 3.23 -13.69
N ALA A 108 -17.83 4.42 -14.13
CA ALA A 108 -18.61 5.22 -15.07
C ALA A 108 -18.89 4.43 -16.35
N GLY A 109 -20.17 4.16 -16.64
CA GLY A 109 -20.62 3.41 -17.81
C GLY A 109 -20.35 1.90 -17.78
N GLY A 110 -19.94 1.33 -16.64
CA GLY A 110 -19.62 -0.09 -16.47
C GLY A 110 -20.59 -0.85 -15.56
N LEU A 111 -20.40 -2.17 -15.52
CA LEU A 111 -21.14 -3.05 -14.61
C LEU A 111 -20.59 -2.91 -13.18
N SER A 112 -21.50 -2.87 -12.20
CA SER A 112 -21.13 -2.90 -10.79
C SER A 112 -20.43 -4.21 -10.45
N THR A 113 -19.29 -4.12 -9.77
CA THR A 113 -18.57 -5.27 -9.27
C THR A 113 -18.63 -5.31 -7.75
N LYS A 114 -19.14 -6.42 -7.22
CA LYS A 114 -19.10 -6.70 -5.78
C LYS A 114 -17.91 -7.59 -5.46
N THR A 115 -17.07 -7.11 -4.54
CA THR A 115 -15.93 -7.88 -4.01
C THR A 115 -16.16 -8.12 -2.53
N ARG A 116 -15.90 -9.36 -2.07
CA ARG A 116 -15.91 -9.73 -0.65
C ARG A 116 -14.53 -10.25 -0.26
N THR A 117 -13.96 -9.71 0.80
CA THR A 117 -12.74 -10.23 1.44
C THR A 117 -13.11 -10.81 2.79
N VAL A 118 -12.65 -12.00 3.07
CA VAL A 118 -12.94 -12.74 4.30
C VAL A 118 -11.65 -13.13 4.99
N LEU A 119 -11.59 -12.93 6.32
CA LEU A 119 -10.57 -13.47 7.22
C LEU A 119 -11.24 -14.41 8.22
N LYS A 120 -10.66 -15.58 8.45
CA LYS A 120 -11.05 -16.58 9.46
C LYS A 120 -9.80 -17.05 10.21
N GLY A 121 -9.39 -16.35 11.28
CA GLY A 121 -8.18 -16.68 12.02
C GLY A 121 -6.92 -16.59 11.15
N ASP A 122 -6.36 -17.73 10.80
CA ASP A 122 -5.12 -17.88 10.00
C ASP A 122 -5.36 -18.13 8.50
N SER A 123 -6.60 -18.07 8.06
CA SER A 123 -7.00 -18.27 6.67
C SER A 123 -7.94 -17.18 6.18
N GLY A 124 -8.15 -17.12 4.87
CA GLY A 124 -9.07 -16.16 4.27
C GLY A 124 -9.18 -16.34 2.77
N PHE A 125 -10.04 -15.54 2.17
CA PHE A 125 -10.21 -15.50 0.72
C PHE A 125 -10.74 -14.16 0.25
N SER A 126 -10.59 -13.88 -1.03
CA SER A 126 -11.36 -12.85 -1.73
C SER A 126 -12.30 -13.50 -2.74
N HIS A 127 -13.49 -12.93 -2.90
CA HIS A 127 -14.51 -13.36 -3.87
C HIS A 127 -14.90 -12.19 -4.75
N ASN A 128 -14.83 -12.38 -6.05
CA ASN A 128 -15.36 -11.46 -7.05
C ASN A 128 -16.74 -11.99 -7.54
N ALA A 129 -17.80 -11.29 -7.21
CA ALA A 129 -19.15 -11.74 -7.54
C ALA A 129 -19.49 -11.66 -9.04
N LEU A 130 -18.79 -10.81 -9.82
CA LEU A 130 -19.01 -10.69 -11.26
C LEU A 130 -18.52 -11.94 -12.01
N THR A 131 -17.36 -12.46 -11.62
CA THR A 131 -16.74 -13.66 -12.21
C THR A 131 -17.07 -14.94 -11.44
N ASN A 132 -17.64 -14.81 -10.26
CA ASN A 132 -17.88 -15.88 -9.28
C ASN A 132 -16.60 -16.67 -8.93
N VAL A 133 -15.45 -15.98 -8.88
CA VAL A 133 -14.14 -16.58 -8.56
C VAL A 133 -13.78 -16.29 -7.12
N VAL A 134 -13.31 -17.32 -6.42
CA VAL A 134 -12.72 -17.26 -5.07
C VAL A 134 -11.22 -17.48 -5.16
N THR A 135 -10.46 -16.54 -4.61
CA THR A 135 -9.01 -16.61 -4.50
C THR A 135 -8.61 -16.69 -3.03
N PRO A 136 -7.92 -17.76 -2.58
CA PRO A 136 -7.41 -17.86 -1.21
C PRO A 136 -6.47 -16.70 -0.87
N ALA A 137 -6.56 -16.20 0.36
CA ALA A 137 -5.66 -15.18 0.85
C ALA A 137 -4.24 -15.75 1.07
N THR A 138 -3.23 -14.97 0.69
CA THR A 138 -1.84 -15.30 1.01
C THR A 138 -1.57 -15.11 2.51
N PRO A 139 -0.55 -15.76 3.11
CA PRO A 139 -0.17 -15.54 4.50
C PRO A 139 0.08 -14.05 4.82
N ALA A 140 0.66 -13.30 3.89
CA ALA A 140 0.87 -11.85 4.04
C ALA A 140 -0.45 -11.07 4.11
N ALA A 141 -1.44 -11.43 3.28
CA ALA A 141 -2.77 -10.80 3.30
C ALA A 141 -3.54 -11.15 4.59
N VAL A 142 -3.45 -12.39 5.07
CA VAL A 142 -4.02 -12.83 6.35
C VAL A 142 -3.43 -12.00 7.50
N ASN A 143 -2.10 -11.92 7.59
CA ASN A 143 -1.41 -11.13 8.62
C ASN A 143 -1.76 -9.64 8.53
N GLY A 144 -1.78 -9.08 7.33
CA GLY A 144 -2.15 -7.67 7.10
C GLY A 144 -3.57 -7.35 7.58
N THR A 145 -4.54 -8.22 7.27
CA THR A 145 -5.93 -8.06 7.73
C THR A 145 -6.02 -8.20 9.26
N GLY A 146 -5.32 -9.18 9.86
CA GLY A 146 -5.25 -9.34 11.32
C GLY A 146 -4.66 -8.11 12.01
N ASN A 147 -3.62 -7.51 11.45
CA ASN A 147 -3.04 -6.26 11.94
C ASN A 147 -4.04 -5.09 11.83
N SER A 148 -4.78 -5.02 10.72
CA SER A 148 -5.81 -3.99 10.54
C SER A 148 -6.94 -4.10 11.56
N LEU A 149 -7.33 -5.31 11.97
CA LEU A 149 -8.32 -5.50 13.05
C LEU A 149 -7.87 -4.88 14.38
N ARG A 150 -6.59 -5.02 14.73
CA ARG A 150 -6.06 -4.42 15.96
C ARG A 150 -5.97 -2.89 15.90
N ARG A 151 -5.85 -2.33 14.70
CA ARG A 151 -5.73 -0.88 14.44
C ARG A 151 -7.06 -0.26 13.98
N ASP A 152 -8.13 -1.04 14.00
CA ASP A 152 -9.46 -0.52 13.68
C ASP A 152 -9.87 0.57 14.70
N PRO A 153 -10.52 1.66 14.26
CA PRO A 153 -10.99 2.71 15.17
C PRO A 153 -11.80 2.23 16.38
N ALA A 154 -12.53 1.10 16.26
CA ALA A 154 -13.28 0.53 17.37
C ALA A 154 -12.40 -0.14 18.43
N THR A 155 -11.23 -0.65 18.05
CA THR A 155 -10.36 -1.43 18.95
C THR A 155 -9.07 -0.72 19.33
N ILE A 156 -8.74 0.39 18.68
CA ILE A 156 -7.43 1.04 18.81
C ILE A 156 -7.09 1.41 20.27
N LEU A 157 -8.06 1.91 21.03
CA LEU A 157 -7.87 2.22 22.44
C LEU A 157 -7.66 0.96 23.29
N ALA A 158 -8.40 -0.12 22.98
CA ALA A 158 -8.22 -1.41 23.64
C ALA A 158 -6.84 -2.02 23.30
N THR A 159 -6.39 -1.88 22.06
CA THR A 159 -5.05 -2.30 21.64
C THR A 159 -3.97 -1.51 22.37
N ALA A 160 -4.09 -0.19 22.46
CA ALA A 160 -3.17 0.65 23.23
C ALA A 160 -3.14 0.27 24.72
N ALA A 161 -4.30 -0.01 25.31
CA ALA A 161 -4.40 -0.42 26.71
C ALA A 161 -3.72 -1.77 26.99
N ARG A 162 -3.82 -2.74 26.06
CA ARG A 162 -3.14 -4.05 26.15
C ARG A 162 -1.62 -3.95 25.93
N ARG A 163 -1.14 -2.85 25.35
CA ARG A 163 0.28 -2.57 25.08
C ARG A 163 0.79 -1.40 25.94
N ALA A 164 0.21 -1.24 27.12
CA ALA A 164 0.45 -0.10 28.01
C ALA A 164 1.94 0.11 28.33
N GLU A 165 2.73 -0.95 28.44
CA GLU A 165 4.18 -0.91 28.71
C GLU A 165 4.97 -0.18 27.61
N THR A 166 4.43 -0.09 26.41
CA THR A 166 5.04 0.57 25.25
C THR A 166 4.60 2.02 25.07
N LEU A 167 3.62 2.48 25.87
CA LEU A 167 3.06 3.83 25.79
C LEU A 167 4.11 4.91 26.05
N ARG A 168 4.11 5.94 25.21
CA ARG A 168 4.93 7.15 25.37
C ARG A 168 4.13 8.38 24.98
N TYR A 169 4.23 9.42 25.79
CA TYR A 169 3.73 10.75 25.43
C TYR A 169 4.76 11.44 24.55
N VAL A 170 4.35 11.86 23.35
CA VAL A 170 5.20 12.52 22.36
C VAL A 170 5.18 14.04 22.53
N GLY A 171 4.00 14.59 22.81
CA GLY A 171 3.82 16.03 22.92
C GLY A 171 2.39 16.46 22.57
N GLU A 172 2.26 17.72 22.24
CA GLU A 172 1.03 18.34 21.75
C GLU A 172 1.16 18.66 20.27
N ASP A 173 0.07 18.58 19.54
CA ASP A 173 -0.03 18.96 18.14
C ASP A 173 -1.36 19.66 17.88
N THR A 174 -1.59 20.11 16.65
CA THR A 174 -2.84 20.76 16.24
C THR A 174 -3.40 20.04 15.01
N LEU A 175 -4.65 19.61 15.07
CA LEU A 175 -5.40 19.06 13.95
C LEU A 175 -6.63 19.94 13.68
N ASP A 176 -6.73 20.51 12.48
CA ASP A 176 -7.81 21.41 12.08
C ASP A 176 -8.09 22.55 13.08
N GLY A 177 -7.01 23.10 13.67
CA GLY A 177 -7.08 24.19 14.67
C GLY A 177 -7.40 23.72 16.10
N GLU A 178 -7.64 22.44 16.33
CA GLU A 178 -7.93 21.85 17.64
C GLU A 178 -6.68 21.20 18.25
N LYS A 179 -6.38 21.52 19.51
CA LYS A 179 -5.24 20.98 20.27
C LYS A 179 -5.41 19.48 20.50
N GLN A 180 -4.35 18.72 20.27
CA GLN A 180 -4.25 17.29 20.45
C GLN A 180 -3.14 16.94 21.43
N ASP A 181 -3.39 15.98 22.33
CA ASP A 181 -2.33 15.24 23.03
C ASP A 181 -1.91 14.05 22.16
N VAL A 182 -0.63 13.89 21.88
CA VAL A 182 -0.11 12.81 21.03
C VAL A 182 0.57 11.76 21.90
N VAL A 183 0.09 10.52 21.79
CA VAL A 183 0.69 9.35 22.46
C VAL A 183 1.04 8.29 21.42
N THR A 184 2.12 7.53 21.66
CA THR A 184 2.51 6.40 20.81
C THR A 184 2.52 5.11 21.61
N PHE A 185 2.31 4.00 20.91
CA PHE A 185 2.53 2.66 21.42
C PHE A 185 3.01 1.73 20.29
N ALA A 186 3.65 0.60 20.64
CA ALA A 186 4.01 -0.43 19.70
C ALA A 186 2.90 -1.51 19.62
N ASP A 187 2.32 -1.74 18.46
CA ASP A 187 1.39 -2.87 18.24
C ASP A 187 2.14 -4.21 18.31
N ALA A 188 1.41 -5.31 18.31
CA ALA A 188 1.97 -6.66 18.47
C ALA A 188 2.96 -7.06 17.36
N ASP A 189 2.85 -6.48 16.16
CA ASP A 189 3.78 -6.68 15.06
C ASP A 189 4.99 -5.73 15.07
N GLY A 190 5.14 -4.92 16.12
CA GLY A 190 6.21 -3.93 16.27
C GLY A 190 5.94 -2.58 15.62
N THR A 191 4.83 -2.43 14.89
CA THR A 191 4.48 -1.15 14.26
C THR A 191 4.21 -0.10 15.32
N GLN A 192 4.88 1.06 15.22
CA GLN A 192 4.59 2.22 16.04
C GLN A 192 3.30 2.88 15.55
N VAL A 193 2.36 3.07 16.47
CA VAL A 193 1.09 3.75 16.23
C VAL A 193 1.08 5.03 17.05
N ALA A 194 0.78 6.18 16.43
CA ALA A 194 0.51 7.43 17.13
C ALA A 194 -0.99 7.68 17.18
N LEU A 195 -1.49 8.04 18.36
CA LEU A 195 -2.87 8.45 18.60
C LEU A 195 -2.90 9.94 18.93
N TYR A 196 -3.70 10.69 18.20
CA TYR A 196 -4.02 12.08 18.44
C TYR A 196 -5.34 12.14 19.21
N VAL A 197 -5.27 12.58 20.44
CA VAL A 197 -6.43 12.65 21.35
C VAL A 197 -6.80 14.12 21.55
N SER A 198 -8.00 14.48 21.13
CA SER A 198 -8.53 15.84 21.28
C SER A 198 -8.45 16.29 22.75
N ALA A 199 -7.79 17.43 23.00
CA ALA A 199 -7.71 18.02 24.31
C ALA A 199 -9.10 18.48 24.83
N ARG A 200 -10.03 18.79 23.91
CA ARG A 200 -11.37 19.26 24.21
C ARG A 200 -12.35 18.12 24.51
N THR A 201 -12.38 17.08 23.63
CA THR A 201 -13.38 16.02 23.73
C THR A 201 -12.87 14.75 24.40
N GLY A 202 -11.56 14.54 24.45
CA GLY A 202 -10.93 13.30 24.85
C GLY A 202 -10.99 12.17 23.81
N LEU A 203 -11.72 12.35 22.70
CA LEU A 203 -11.83 11.33 21.66
C LEU A 203 -10.58 11.29 20.77
N VAL A 204 -10.30 10.13 20.19
CA VAL A 204 -9.23 9.98 19.20
C VAL A 204 -9.65 10.69 17.91
N SER A 205 -8.90 11.69 17.48
CA SER A 205 -9.18 12.43 16.23
C SER A 205 -8.42 11.87 15.03
N LYS A 206 -7.25 11.26 15.27
CA LYS A 206 -6.40 10.71 14.22
C LYS A 206 -5.53 9.59 14.80
N LEU A 207 -5.25 8.60 13.98
CA LEU A 207 -4.17 7.64 14.21
C LEU A 207 -3.21 7.67 13.03
N GLU A 208 -1.93 7.44 13.32
CA GLU A 208 -0.87 7.42 12.32
C GLU A 208 -0.02 6.17 12.47
N THR A 209 0.42 5.64 11.34
CA THR A 209 1.47 4.62 11.27
C THR A 209 2.46 5.01 10.19
N LEU A 210 3.75 4.73 10.44
CA LEU A 210 4.79 4.88 9.44
C LEU A 210 4.98 3.53 8.75
N GLY A 211 4.94 3.51 7.44
CA GLY A 211 5.08 2.32 6.61
C GLY A 211 6.00 2.56 5.42
N ASP A 212 6.19 1.53 4.61
CA ASP A 212 6.95 1.59 3.37
C ASP A 212 6.01 1.45 2.17
N ASN A 213 6.22 2.30 1.17
CA ASN A 213 5.54 2.24 -0.12
C ASN A 213 6.59 2.12 -1.23
N VAL A 214 6.41 1.19 -2.15
CA VAL A 214 7.40 0.85 -3.19
C VAL A 214 7.81 2.04 -4.07
N VAL A 215 6.98 3.07 -4.16
CA VAL A 215 7.23 4.28 -4.97
C VAL A 215 7.57 5.48 -4.09
N LEU A 216 6.83 5.66 -2.99
CA LEU A 216 6.95 6.86 -2.14
C LEU A 216 7.99 6.71 -1.03
N GLY A 217 8.46 5.50 -0.76
CA GLY A 217 9.39 5.20 0.34
C GLY A 217 8.72 5.17 1.70
N ASP A 218 9.43 5.66 2.72
CA ASP A 218 8.89 5.82 4.06
C ASP A 218 7.72 6.80 4.04
N VAL A 219 6.53 6.33 4.37
CA VAL A 219 5.30 7.09 4.20
C VAL A 219 4.38 6.98 5.41
N LEU A 220 3.79 8.09 5.81
CA LEU A 220 2.74 8.10 6.81
C LEU A 220 1.41 7.63 6.22
N THR A 221 0.77 6.72 6.92
CA THR A 221 -0.66 6.43 6.77
C THR A 221 -1.40 7.05 7.93
N GLU A 222 -2.33 7.93 7.64
CA GLU A 222 -3.16 8.65 8.59
C GLU A 222 -4.60 8.18 8.46
N THR A 223 -5.27 7.94 9.58
CA THR A 223 -6.71 7.70 9.63
C THR A 223 -7.34 8.77 10.52
N VAL A 224 -8.03 9.71 9.91
CA VAL A 224 -8.73 10.82 10.58
C VAL A 224 -10.15 10.39 10.91
N LEU A 225 -10.56 10.60 12.16
CA LEU A 225 -11.82 10.14 12.74
C LEU A 225 -12.66 11.34 13.14
N SER A 226 -13.90 11.37 12.68
CA SER A 226 -14.85 12.45 13.02
C SER A 226 -16.30 11.94 13.04
N ASP A 227 -17.25 12.84 13.29
CA ASP A 227 -18.67 12.51 13.39
C ASP A 227 -18.91 11.36 14.38
N TYR A 228 -18.41 11.52 15.60
CA TYR A 228 -18.60 10.55 16.67
C TYR A 228 -20.05 10.54 17.15
N ARG A 229 -20.62 9.35 17.24
CA ARG A 229 -21.99 9.12 17.72
C ARG A 229 -22.04 7.96 18.73
N PRO A 230 -22.92 8.02 19.74
CA PRO A 230 -23.06 6.93 20.71
C PRO A 230 -23.75 5.72 20.05
N VAL A 231 -23.12 4.54 20.17
CA VAL A 231 -23.66 3.25 19.73
C VAL A 231 -23.52 2.26 20.88
N ALA A 232 -24.62 1.84 21.47
CA ALA A 232 -24.67 0.93 22.63
C ALA A 232 -23.68 1.32 23.76
N GLY A 233 -23.59 2.61 24.06
CA GLY A 233 -22.77 3.14 25.14
C GLY A 233 -21.30 3.43 24.77
N VAL A 234 -20.88 3.17 23.53
CA VAL A 234 -19.52 3.48 23.03
C VAL A 234 -19.61 4.56 21.95
N GLN A 235 -18.67 5.52 21.97
CA GLN A 235 -18.55 6.52 20.90
C GLN A 235 -17.87 5.92 19.66
N MET A 236 -18.57 5.91 18.54
CA MET A 236 -18.08 5.39 17.27
C MET A 236 -17.96 6.49 16.22
N PRO A 237 -16.85 6.54 15.44
CA PRO A 237 -16.73 7.50 14.34
C PRO A 237 -17.60 7.04 13.15
N PHE A 238 -18.39 7.96 12.60
CA PHE A 238 -19.20 7.77 11.41
C PHE A 238 -18.54 8.32 10.15
N HIS A 239 -17.50 9.13 10.29
CA HIS A 239 -16.70 9.61 9.18
C HIS A 239 -15.24 9.25 9.39
N VAL A 240 -14.65 8.55 8.43
CA VAL A 240 -13.26 8.05 8.47
C VAL A 240 -12.56 8.40 7.17
N VAL A 241 -11.49 9.17 7.25
CA VAL A 241 -10.66 9.55 6.08
C VAL A 241 -9.28 8.94 6.22
N THR A 242 -8.87 8.13 5.24
CA THR A 242 -7.51 7.58 5.17
C THR A 242 -6.67 8.40 4.21
N ARG A 243 -5.45 8.76 4.64
CA ARG A 243 -4.44 9.42 3.82
C ARG A 243 -3.17 8.59 3.79
N VAL A 244 -2.49 8.59 2.66
CA VAL A 244 -1.17 7.99 2.49
C VAL A 244 -0.25 9.03 1.88
N GLY A 245 0.85 9.36 2.56
CA GLY A 245 1.74 10.43 2.12
C GLY A 245 1.05 11.79 2.03
N GLY A 246 0.11 12.07 2.94
CA GLY A 246 -0.67 13.31 2.99
C GLY A 246 -1.83 13.39 1.97
N GLN A 247 -1.93 12.44 1.02
CA GLN A 247 -2.99 12.41 0.01
C GLN A 247 -4.15 11.51 0.45
N VAL A 248 -5.39 11.98 0.31
CA VAL A 248 -6.58 11.17 0.60
C VAL A 248 -6.62 9.97 -0.34
N THR A 249 -6.77 8.76 0.23
CA THR A 249 -6.92 7.51 -0.52
C THR A 249 -8.31 6.90 -0.34
N LEU A 250 -8.96 7.17 0.80
CA LEU A 250 -10.32 6.71 1.08
C LEU A 250 -11.04 7.71 1.99
N ASP A 251 -12.24 8.13 1.60
CA ASP A 251 -13.14 8.95 2.41
C ASP A 251 -14.45 8.18 2.61
N THR A 252 -14.69 7.69 3.83
CA THR A 252 -15.79 6.78 4.17
C THR A 252 -16.78 7.44 5.13
N LYS A 253 -18.06 7.40 4.79
CA LYS A 253 -19.17 7.84 5.63
C LYS A 253 -20.08 6.66 5.94
N TYR A 254 -20.14 6.27 7.21
CA TYR A 254 -21.01 5.21 7.66
C TYR A 254 -22.43 5.75 7.94
N THR A 255 -23.44 4.97 7.57
CA THR A 255 -24.85 5.27 7.83
C THR A 255 -25.44 4.37 8.90
N ASP A 256 -24.87 3.17 9.07
CA ASP A 256 -25.27 2.20 10.10
C ASP A 256 -24.00 1.62 10.76
N VAL A 257 -23.98 1.65 12.09
CA VAL A 257 -22.89 1.09 12.91
C VAL A 257 -23.54 0.34 14.08
N LYS A 258 -23.16 -0.93 14.25
CA LYS A 258 -23.60 -1.78 15.36
C LYS A 258 -22.39 -2.38 16.04
N VAL A 259 -22.44 -2.53 17.36
CA VAL A 259 -21.41 -3.17 18.17
C VAL A 259 -21.99 -4.34 18.94
N ASN A 260 -21.18 -5.36 19.19
CA ASN A 260 -21.57 -6.56 19.94
C ASN A 260 -22.88 -7.22 19.43
N SER A 261 -23.12 -7.14 18.12
CA SER A 261 -24.29 -7.72 17.45
C SER A 261 -24.07 -9.13 16.92
N GLY A 262 -22.83 -9.59 16.99
CA GLY A 262 -22.36 -10.83 16.38
C GLY A 262 -22.06 -10.69 14.88
N LEU A 263 -21.15 -11.51 14.39
CA LEU A 263 -20.85 -11.62 12.97
C LEU A 263 -21.62 -12.82 12.39
N ASP A 264 -22.46 -12.56 11.36
CA ASP A 264 -23.21 -13.60 10.68
C ASP A 264 -22.25 -14.62 10.05
N ALA A 265 -22.31 -15.88 10.50
CA ALA A 265 -21.46 -16.96 10.04
C ALA A 265 -21.60 -17.23 8.52
N ALA A 266 -22.78 -16.97 7.94
CA ALA A 266 -23.00 -17.13 6.50
C ALA A 266 -22.14 -16.18 5.64
N LEU A 267 -21.75 -15.03 6.17
CA LEU A 267 -20.84 -14.10 5.48
C LEU A 267 -19.41 -14.64 5.37
N LEU A 268 -19.02 -15.57 6.24
CA LEU A 268 -17.69 -16.19 6.25
C LEU A 268 -17.58 -17.38 5.28
N GLU A 269 -18.70 -17.85 4.73
CA GLU A 269 -18.70 -19.03 3.87
C GLU A 269 -18.36 -18.68 2.43
N THR A 270 -17.70 -19.62 1.76
CA THR A 270 -17.46 -19.54 0.32
C THR A 270 -18.81 -19.57 -0.41
N PRO A 271 -19.09 -18.65 -1.34
CA PRO A 271 -20.34 -18.66 -2.10
C PRO A 271 -20.54 -19.98 -2.86
N ALA A 272 -21.78 -20.45 -2.88
CA ALA A 272 -22.13 -21.67 -3.60
C ALA A 272 -21.83 -21.54 -5.10
N GLY A 273 -21.25 -22.58 -5.69
CA GLY A 273 -20.90 -22.62 -7.12
C GLY A 273 -19.74 -21.71 -7.51
N ALA A 274 -19.01 -21.12 -6.54
CA ALA A 274 -17.84 -20.32 -6.85
C ALA A 274 -16.68 -21.18 -7.37
N VAL A 275 -16.00 -20.68 -8.40
CA VAL A 275 -14.80 -21.30 -8.94
C VAL A 275 -13.62 -20.96 -8.02
N GLN A 276 -12.98 -21.99 -7.48
CA GLN A 276 -11.76 -21.83 -6.68
C GLN A 276 -10.54 -21.77 -7.59
N VAL A 277 -9.73 -20.71 -7.46
CA VAL A 277 -8.43 -20.65 -8.12
C VAL A 277 -7.32 -20.88 -7.09
N ALA A 278 -6.21 -21.42 -7.53
CA ALA A 278 -5.03 -21.52 -6.68
C ALA A 278 -4.56 -20.10 -6.27
N PRO A 279 -4.03 -19.91 -5.05
CA PRO A 279 -3.38 -18.66 -4.71
C PRO A 279 -2.26 -18.41 -5.73
N ALA A 280 -2.09 -17.14 -6.12
CA ALA A 280 -0.98 -16.78 -7.00
C ALA A 280 0.33 -17.27 -6.35
N PRO A 281 1.16 -18.06 -7.06
CA PRO A 281 2.44 -18.48 -6.52
C PRO A 281 3.27 -17.25 -6.17
N PRO A 282 4.15 -17.34 -5.15
CA PRO A 282 5.11 -16.27 -4.89
C PRO A 282 5.84 -15.92 -6.19
N ALA A 283 6.37 -14.72 -6.30
CA ALA A 283 6.88 -14.06 -7.51
C ALA A 283 7.63 -15.01 -8.47
N THR A 284 6.89 -15.90 -9.14
CA THR A 284 7.43 -16.81 -10.16
C THR A 284 7.46 -16.10 -11.50
N VAL A 285 8.52 -16.35 -12.27
CA VAL A 285 8.65 -15.84 -13.64
C VAL A 285 8.55 -17.00 -14.60
N ALA A 286 7.43 -17.08 -15.30
CA ALA A 286 7.27 -18.00 -16.44
C ALA A 286 7.89 -17.36 -17.68
N VAL A 287 8.68 -18.13 -18.43
CA VAL A 287 9.40 -17.64 -19.61
C VAL A 287 8.78 -18.23 -20.86
N THR A 288 8.35 -17.37 -21.77
CA THR A 288 7.94 -17.74 -23.12
C THR A 288 8.93 -17.17 -24.13
N LYS A 289 9.68 -18.02 -24.82
CA LYS A 289 10.52 -17.59 -25.93
C LYS A 289 9.62 -17.27 -27.14
N ILE A 290 9.60 -16.00 -27.57
CA ILE A 290 8.80 -15.52 -28.71
C ILE A 290 9.57 -15.67 -30.02
N ALA A 291 10.86 -15.35 -29.96
CA ALA A 291 11.82 -15.46 -31.06
C ALA A 291 13.22 -15.62 -30.45
N ASP A 292 14.25 -15.77 -31.29
CA ASP A 292 15.62 -15.73 -30.81
C ASP A 292 15.89 -14.40 -30.15
N ASP A 293 16.45 -14.46 -28.95
CA ASP A 293 16.76 -13.29 -28.10
C ASP A 293 15.55 -12.43 -27.68
N VAL A 294 14.30 -12.93 -27.80
CA VAL A 294 13.08 -12.24 -27.41
C VAL A 294 12.23 -13.12 -26.49
N PHE A 295 11.96 -12.67 -25.28
CA PHE A 295 11.26 -13.46 -24.26
C PHE A 295 10.16 -12.65 -23.56
N LEU A 296 9.00 -13.25 -23.38
CA LEU A 296 7.97 -12.75 -22.47
C LEU A 296 8.21 -13.35 -21.08
N LEU A 297 8.35 -12.51 -20.09
CA LEU A 297 8.56 -12.87 -18.69
C LEU A 297 7.25 -12.64 -17.94
N ALA A 298 6.42 -13.66 -17.90
CA ALA A 298 5.09 -13.62 -17.30
C ALA A 298 5.14 -13.98 -15.80
N GLY A 299 4.14 -13.52 -15.05
CA GLY A 299 3.92 -13.92 -13.66
C GLY A 299 3.31 -12.84 -12.79
N GLY A 300 2.53 -13.30 -11.82
CA GLY A 300 1.64 -12.40 -11.09
C GLY A 300 0.61 -11.80 -12.04
N SER A 301 0.36 -10.51 -11.93
CA SER A 301 -0.60 -9.76 -12.78
C SER A 301 0.05 -9.07 -13.98
N HIS A 302 1.39 -9.08 -14.08
CA HIS A 302 2.13 -8.28 -15.07
C HIS A 302 3.21 -9.09 -15.78
N ASN A 303 3.32 -8.85 -17.07
CA ASN A 303 4.40 -9.38 -17.94
C ASN A 303 5.44 -8.30 -18.21
N SER A 304 6.68 -8.72 -18.44
CA SER A 304 7.76 -7.87 -18.96
C SER A 304 8.29 -8.49 -20.26
N LEU A 305 8.76 -7.67 -21.19
CA LEU A 305 9.42 -8.14 -22.41
C LEU A 305 10.93 -7.99 -22.26
N LEU A 306 11.67 -9.08 -22.43
CA LEU A 306 13.14 -9.08 -22.46
C LEU A 306 13.62 -9.24 -23.91
N VAL A 307 14.53 -8.36 -24.32
CA VAL A 307 15.27 -8.48 -25.58
C VAL A 307 16.76 -8.51 -25.26
N THR A 308 17.47 -9.56 -25.70
CA THR A 308 18.91 -9.67 -25.49
C THR A 308 19.69 -9.26 -26.72
N PHE A 309 20.80 -8.55 -26.49
CA PHE A 309 21.79 -8.12 -27.49
C PHE A 309 23.08 -8.92 -27.28
N ALA A 310 24.18 -8.57 -27.96
CA ALA A 310 25.42 -9.31 -27.86
C ALA A 310 26.02 -9.25 -26.43
N ASP A 311 26.05 -8.06 -25.82
CA ASP A 311 26.71 -7.80 -24.53
C ASP A 311 25.77 -7.30 -23.41
N HIS A 312 24.48 -7.06 -23.72
CA HIS A 312 23.52 -6.52 -22.76
C HIS A 312 22.09 -6.97 -23.07
N SER A 313 21.17 -6.57 -22.20
CA SER A 313 19.73 -6.80 -22.39
C SER A 313 18.94 -5.49 -22.22
N LEU A 314 17.78 -5.42 -22.86
CA LEU A 314 16.76 -4.41 -22.70
C LEU A 314 15.52 -5.07 -22.12
N LEU A 315 14.99 -4.50 -21.06
CA LEU A 315 13.74 -4.92 -20.43
C LEU A 315 12.67 -3.86 -20.65
N VAL A 316 11.47 -4.27 -21.02
CA VAL A 316 10.29 -3.40 -21.07
C VAL A 316 9.38 -3.78 -19.92
N GLU A 317 9.02 -2.84 -19.08
CA GLU A 317 8.28 -2.96 -17.83
C GLU A 317 9.10 -3.46 -16.64
N ALA A 318 9.02 -2.72 -15.53
CA ALA A 318 9.54 -3.08 -14.22
C ALA A 318 8.40 -3.06 -13.19
N PRO A 319 7.45 -4.00 -13.26
CA PRO A 319 6.19 -3.91 -12.56
C PRO A 319 6.29 -4.28 -11.08
N LEU A 320 5.24 -3.90 -10.32
CA LEU A 320 4.92 -4.29 -8.95
C LEU A 320 5.90 -3.74 -7.91
N GLY A 321 7.01 -4.40 -7.64
CA GLY A 321 7.95 -3.98 -6.60
C GLY A 321 9.17 -4.87 -6.49
N ASP A 322 9.88 -4.77 -5.37
CA ASP A 322 11.19 -5.40 -5.17
C ASP A 322 11.16 -6.92 -5.34
N GLU A 323 10.20 -7.62 -4.74
CA GLU A 323 10.09 -9.08 -4.85
C GLU A 323 10.00 -9.55 -6.30
N ARG A 324 9.16 -8.89 -7.12
CA ARG A 324 9.04 -9.18 -8.55
C ARG A 324 10.33 -8.84 -9.30
N THR A 325 10.99 -7.76 -8.95
CA THR A 325 12.25 -7.33 -9.55
C THR A 325 13.35 -8.35 -9.30
N GLN A 326 13.49 -8.86 -8.06
CA GLN A 326 14.46 -9.90 -7.71
C GLN A 326 14.19 -11.20 -8.49
N ALA A 327 12.93 -11.60 -8.63
CA ALA A 327 12.54 -12.77 -9.41
C ALA A 327 12.89 -12.61 -10.92
N LEU A 328 12.64 -11.41 -11.48
CA LEU A 328 13.03 -11.08 -12.86
C LEU A 328 14.55 -11.12 -13.04
N MET A 329 15.32 -10.50 -12.12
CA MET A 329 16.78 -10.51 -12.17
C MET A 329 17.34 -11.93 -12.13
N ALA A 330 16.85 -12.78 -11.24
CA ALA A 330 17.26 -14.18 -11.15
C ALA A 330 16.98 -14.91 -12.46
N LYS A 331 15.80 -14.75 -13.04
CA LYS A 331 15.41 -15.42 -14.27
C LYS A 331 16.15 -14.89 -15.50
N ILE A 332 16.39 -13.60 -15.60
CA ILE A 332 17.18 -12.98 -16.68
C ILE A 332 18.62 -13.48 -16.65
N LYS A 333 19.21 -13.64 -15.45
CA LYS A 333 20.55 -14.22 -15.31
C LYS A 333 20.65 -15.66 -15.84
N GLU A 334 19.59 -16.46 -15.69
CA GLU A 334 19.52 -17.82 -16.27
C GLU A 334 19.41 -17.79 -17.80
N ILE A 335 18.57 -16.89 -18.34
CA ILE A 335 18.29 -16.79 -19.79
C ILE A 335 19.47 -16.19 -20.55
N ALA A 336 20.08 -15.15 -19.98
CA ALA A 336 21.10 -14.33 -20.64
C ALA A 336 22.33 -14.14 -19.72
N PRO A 337 23.06 -15.22 -19.40
CA PRO A 337 24.23 -15.14 -18.54
C PRO A 337 25.28 -14.19 -19.13
N GLY A 338 25.79 -13.28 -18.28
CA GLY A 338 26.79 -12.28 -18.68
C GLY A 338 26.25 -11.08 -19.48
N LYS A 339 24.93 -10.98 -19.70
CA LYS A 339 24.31 -9.85 -20.40
C LYS A 339 23.46 -9.00 -19.43
N PRO A 340 24.04 -8.00 -18.76
CA PRO A 340 23.31 -7.19 -17.80
C PRO A 340 22.15 -6.43 -18.48
N VAL A 341 21.08 -6.17 -17.73
CA VAL A 341 20.01 -5.27 -18.19
C VAL A 341 20.56 -3.85 -18.18
N ARG A 342 20.88 -3.34 -19.36
CA ARG A 342 21.44 -1.98 -19.54
C ARG A 342 20.34 -0.93 -19.64
N TYR A 343 19.21 -1.29 -20.23
CA TYR A 343 18.08 -0.39 -20.43
C TYR A 343 16.80 -1.00 -19.87
N VAL A 344 16.04 -0.20 -19.14
CA VAL A 344 14.68 -0.54 -18.71
C VAL A 344 13.73 0.51 -19.28
N VAL A 345 12.83 0.09 -20.15
CA VAL A 345 11.78 0.95 -20.69
C VAL A 345 10.61 0.97 -19.72
N MET A 346 10.33 2.13 -19.15
CA MET A 346 9.09 2.39 -18.41
C MET A 346 8.04 2.88 -19.40
N THR A 347 6.97 2.10 -19.60
CA THR A 347 5.92 2.47 -20.54
C THR A 347 5.14 3.68 -20.08
N HIS A 348 4.81 3.74 -18.79
CA HIS A 348 4.16 4.86 -18.12
C HIS A 348 4.39 4.79 -16.60
N TYR A 349 3.99 5.84 -15.89
CA TYR A 349 4.38 6.04 -14.48
C TYR A 349 3.51 5.29 -13.45
N HIS A 350 2.39 4.68 -13.83
CA HIS A 350 1.52 4.02 -12.86
C HIS A 350 2.28 3.06 -11.95
N PHE A 351 1.94 3.04 -10.66
CA PHE A 351 2.74 2.39 -9.61
C PHE A 351 2.92 0.89 -9.85
N ASP A 352 1.91 0.22 -10.40
CA ASP A 352 1.92 -1.20 -10.72
C ASP A 352 2.84 -1.54 -11.91
N HIS A 353 3.16 -0.58 -12.77
CA HIS A 353 4.10 -0.72 -13.91
C HIS A 353 5.52 -0.25 -13.59
N SER A 354 5.68 0.61 -12.61
CA SER A 354 6.96 1.29 -12.32
C SER A 354 7.58 0.88 -10.99
N GLY A 355 6.84 0.21 -10.10
CA GLY A 355 7.26 -0.04 -8.71
C GLY A 355 8.56 -0.83 -8.55
N GLY A 356 9.01 -1.56 -9.58
CA GLY A 356 10.27 -2.30 -9.59
C GLY A 356 11.50 -1.54 -10.07
N LEU A 357 11.35 -0.29 -10.55
CA LEU A 357 12.45 0.47 -11.17
C LEU A 357 13.64 0.70 -10.25
N ARG A 358 13.41 0.88 -8.94
CA ARG A 358 14.50 1.13 -7.96
C ARG A 358 15.53 0.00 -7.94
N GLY A 359 15.10 -1.26 -8.03
CA GLY A 359 16.02 -2.40 -8.11
C GLY A 359 16.89 -2.36 -9.36
N TRP A 360 16.33 -1.99 -10.51
CA TRP A 360 17.09 -1.85 -11.76
C TRP A 360 18.05 -0.64 -11.73
N ILE A 361 17.65 0.48 -11.13
CA ILE A 361 18.54 1.62 -10.89
C ILE A 361 19.73 1.19 -10.03
N ALA A 362 19.52 0.40 -8.99
CA ALA A 362 20.58 -0.16 -8.15
C ALA A 362 21.59 -0.99 -8.95
N GLN A 363 21.12 -1.75 -9.96
CA GLN A 363 21.98 -2.51 -10.88
C GLN A 363 22.67 -1.63 -11.94
N GLY A 364 22.34 -0.35 -12.03
CA GLY A 364 22.95 0.60 -12.97
C GLY A 364 22.28 0.65 -14.33
N ALA A 365 21.06 0.18 -14.43
CA ALA A 365 20.28 0.31 -15.66
C ALA A 365 19.90 1.77 -15.94
N THR A 366 19.91 2.15 -17.22
CA THR A 366 19.33 3.41 -17.69
C THR A 366 17.84 3.23 -17.87
N ILE A 367 17.05 4.11 -17.25
CA ILE A 367 15.60 4.14 -17.40
C ILE A 367 15.25 4.97 -18.63
N VAL A 368 14.51 4.37 -19.58
CA VAL A 368 14.09 5.00 -20.81
C VAL A 368 12.59 5.26 -20.77
N THR A 369 12.17 6.51 -20.91
CA THR A 369 10.76 6.90 -20.82
C THR A 369 10.48 8.20 -21.57
N THR A 370 9.24 8.68 -21.56
CA THR A 370 8.85 9.97 -22.10
C THR A 370 9.17 11.13 -21.15
N PRO A 371 9.31 12.37 -21.63
CA PRO A 371 9.80 13.50 -20.83
C PRO A 371 8.98 13.81 -19.57
N GLY A 372 7.64 13.73 -19.64
CA GLY A 372 6.77 14.04 -18.49
C GLY A 372 6.84 13.00 -17.37
N ASN A 373 7.35 11.81 -17.65
CA ASN A 373 7.55 10.76 -16.65
C ASN A 373 8.89 10.88 -15.90
N LYS A 374 9.87 11.63 -16.42
CA LYS A 374 11.21 11.76 -15.82
C LYS A 374 11.19 12.26 -14.37
N PRO A 375 10.45 13.34 -14.01
CA PRO A 375 10.40 13.82 -12.64
C PRO A 375 9.88 12.77 -11.65
N PHE A 376 8.95 11.92 -12.08
CA PHE A 376 8.44 10.81 -11.28
C PHE A 376 9.54 9.78 -10.99
N VAL A 377 10.32 9.35 -12.00
CA VAL A 377 11.43 8.40 -11.82
C VAL A 377 12.48 8.98 -10.87
N GLU A 378 12.83 10.26 -11.03
CA GLU A 378 13.81 10.94 -10.17
C GLU A 378 13.31 11.04 -8.72
N ALA A 379 12.05 11.40 -8.50
CA ALA A 379 11.44 11.46 -7.17
C ALA A 379 11.40 10.08 -6.50
N MET A 380 10.98 9.04 -7.24
CA MET A 380 10.95 7.67 -6.75
C MET A 380 12.36 7.17 -6.40
N ALA A 381 13.37 7.45 -7.22
CA ALA A 381 14.75 7.07 -6.96
C ALA A 381 15.32 7.76 -5.71
N ALA A 382 14.91 9.00 -5.44
CA ALA A 382 15.31 9.79 -4.28
C ALA A 382 14.55 9.43 -2.99
N ALA A 383 13.44 8.70 -3.09
CA ALA A 383 12.61 8.33 -1.95
C ALA A 383 13.42 7.50 -0.93
N LYS A 384 13.20 7.78 0.36
CA LYS A 384 13.88 7.07 1.47
C LYS A 384 13.10 5.81 1.82
N HIS A 385 13.77 4.68 1.85
CA HIS A 385 13.24 3.39 2.29
C HIS A 385 14.06 2.92 3.49
N THR A 386 13.82 3.51 4.67
CA THR A 386 14.56 3.16 5.89
C THR A 386 13.85 2.08 6.69
N ILE A 387 12.52 1.99 6.55
CA ILE A 387 11.68 0.97 7.22
C ILE A 387 11.88 -0.40 6.57
N ARG A 388 11.90 -0.43 5.24
CA ARG A 388 12.15 -1.63 4.46
C ARG A 388 13.20 -1.32 3.38
N PRO A 389 14.50 -1.30 3.73
CA PRO A 389 15.54 -0.97 2.78
C PRO A 389 15.57 -1.95 1.60
N ASP A 390 15.46 -1.40 0.38
CA ASP A 390 15.63 -2.09 -0.88
C ASP A 390 17.09 -2.07 -1.37
N ASP A 391 17.39 -2.61 -2.54
CA ASP A 391 18.75 -2.66 -3.09
C ASP A 391 19.30 -1.26 -3.35
N LEU A 392 18.47 -0.31 -3.81
CA LEU A 392 18.91 1.06 -4.05
C LEU A 392 19.25 1.79 -2.74
N SER A 393 18.55 1.48 -1.66
CA SER A 393 18.85 2.03 -0.33
C SER A 393 20.14 1.44 0.26
N ARG A 394 20.41 0.15 0.01
CA ARG A 394 21.63 -0.55 0.46
C ARG A 394 22.88 -0.15 -0.34
N ALA A 395 22.71 0.11 -1.64
CA ALA A 395 23.78 0.53 -2.56
C ALA A 395 23.32 1.76 -3.36
N PRO A 396 23.35 2.96 -2.75
CA PRO A 396 22.81 4.17 -3.38
C PRO A 396 23.49 4.50 -4.70
N ARG A 397 22.69 4.79 -5.71
CA ARG A 397 23.12 5.19 -7.05
C ARG A 397 22.15 6.23 -7.61
N ALA A 398 22.68 7.21 -8.32
CA ALA A 398 21.86 8.18 -9.04
C ALA A 398 21.13 7.48 -10.20
N ALA A 399 19.84 7.79 -10.38
CA ALA A 399 19.09 7.32 -11.54
C ALA A 399 19.62 7.97 -12.81
N VAL A 400 19.88 7.18 -13.84
CA VAL A 400 20.15 7.64 -15.19
C VAL A 400 18.86 7.52 -15.98
N VAL A 401 18.26 8.65 -16.36
CA VAL A 401 16.98 8.70 -17.08
C VAL A 401 17.19 9.32 -18.45
N GLU A 402 17.03 8.49 -19.47
CA GLU A 402 17.02 8.89 -20.89
C GLU A 402 15.56 9.13 -21.31
N THR A 403 15.26 10.31 -21.87
CA THR A 403 13.93 10.62 -22.38
C THR A 403 13.91 10.72 -23.88
N PHE A 404 12.76 10.40 -24.47
CA PHE A 404 12.56 10.51 -25.92
C PHE A 404 11.18 11.08 -26.23
N THR A 405 11.04 11.66 -27.41
CA THR A 405 9.79 12.07 -28.01
C THR A 405 9.62 11.36 -29.36
N GLY A 406 8.39 10.99 -29.69
CA GLY A 406 8.12 10.28 -30.93
C GLY A 406 8.67 8.84 -30.91
N LYS A 407 9.97 8.65 -31.18
CA LYS A 407 10.56 7.31 -31.28
C LYS A 407 12.00 7.27 -30.76
N ARG A 408 12.33 6.20 -30.02
CA ARG A 408 13.69 5.80 -29.66
C ARG A 408 14.00 4.43 -30.23
N VAL A 409 15.15 4.26 -30.89
CA VAL A 409 15.53 3.01 -31.54
C VAL A 409 16.78 2.44 -30.89
N PHE A 410 16.77 1.14 -30.61
CA PHE A 410 17.91 0.33 -30.19
C PHE A 410 18.22 -0.65 -31.32
N THR A 411 19.44 -0.61 -31.83
CA THR A 411 19.84 -1.48 -32.99
C THR A 411 21.22 -2.07 -32.70
N GLU A 412 21.35 -3.37 -32.92
CA GLU A 412 22.60 -4.10 -32.98
C GLU A 412 22.52 -5.24 -33.95
N GLY A 413 23.37 -5.21 -35.00
CA GLY A 413 23.29 -6.16 -36.11
C GLY A 413 21.90 -6.13 -36.79
N ALA A 414 21.26 -7.28 -36.83
CA ALA A 414 19.90 -7.41 -37.40
C ALA A 414 18.79 -7.23 -36.35
N ARG A 415 19.12 -6.99 -35.09
CA ARG A 415 18.17 -6.77 -33.98
C ARG A 415 17.81 -5.30 -33.90
N THR A 416 16.52 -4.98 -34.01
CA THR A 416 16.00 -3.63 -33.80
C THR A 416 14.82 -3.68 -32.86
N VAL A 417 14.82 -2.78 -31.84
CA VAL A 417 13.70 -2.49 -30.96
C VAL A 417 13.38 -1.01 -31.09
N GLU A 418 12.16 -0.71 -31.44
CA GLU A 418 11.65 0.65 -31.53
C GLU A 418 10.72 0.92 -30.35
N ILE A 419 10.99 1.98 -29.61
CA ILE A 419 10.10 2.45 -28.54
C ILE A 419 9.36 3.67 -29.09
N HIS A 420 8.05 3.57 -29.18
CA HIS A 420 7.21 4.64 -29.71
C HIS A 420 6.40 5.31 -28.60
N ASP A 421 6.33 6.63 -28.62
CA ASP A 421 5.39 7.40 -27.82
C ASP A 421 4.00 7.33 -28.47
N VAL A 422 3.05 6.72 -27.79
CA VAL A 422 1.66 6.55 -28.25
C VAL A 422 0.65 7.38 -27.45
N GLY A 423 1.11 8.17 -26.47
CA GLY A 423 0.25 9.08 -25.71
C GLY A 423 -0.19 10.30 -26.51
N PRO A 424 -1.14 11.08 -25.99
CA PRO A 424 -1.98 10.82 -24.83
C PRO A 424 -3.14 9.84 -25.10
N SER A 425 -3.70 9.29 -24.03
CA SER A 425 -4.89 8.44 -24.07
C SER A 425 -5.81 8.72 -22.89
N ALA A 426 -7.01 8.13 -22.89
CA ALA A 426 -7.90 8.20 -21.72
C ALA A 426 -7.35 7.48 -20.48
N HIS A 427 -6.27 6.70 -20.62
CA HIS A 427 -5.62 6.01 -19.51
C HIS A 427 -4.53 6.87 -18.87
N VAL A 428 -3.66 7.47 -19.68
CA VAL A 428 -2.51 8.25 -19.22
C VAL A 428 -2.07 9.24 -20.30
N ALA A 429 -1.48 10.37 -19.88
CA ALA A 429 -1.06 11.42 -20.82
C ALA A 429 0.17 11.03 -21.64
N GLU A 430 1.07 10.20 -21.10
CA GLU A 430 2.28 9.74 -21.77
C GLU A 430 2.42 8.23 -21.65
N MET A 431 2.51 7.54 -22.77
CA MET A 431 2.59 6.09 -22.84
C MET A 431 3.58 5.68 -23.94
N ALA A 432 4.48 4.77 -23.61
CA ALA A 432 5.36 4.13 -24.55
C ALA A 432 4.93 2.69 -24.86
N VAL A 433 5.20 2.25 -26.09
CA VAL A 433 5.09 0.86 -26.52
C VAL A 433 6.40 0.41 -27.14
N ALA A 434 6.71 -0.88 -27.09
CA ALA A 434 7.90 -1.42 -27.76
C ALA A 434 7.49 -2.23 -28.99
N TYR A 435 8.07 -1.92 -30.13
CA TYR A 435 7.84 -2.62 -31.39
C TYR A 435 9.13 -3.28 -31.90
N LEU A 436 9.02 -4.55 -32.26
CA LEU A 436 10.10 -5.34 -32.84
C LEU A 436 9.74 -5.60 -34.30
N PRO A 437 10.32 -4.84 -35.27
CA PRO A 437 9.92 -4.90 -36.69
C PRO A 437 10.10 -6.28 -37.33
N LYS A 438 11.21 -6.97 -37.04
CA LYS A 438 11.51 -8.29 -37.54
C LYS A 438 10.49 -9.34 -37.12
N GLU A 439 10.07 -9.29 -35.87
CA GLU A 439 9.11 -10.22 -35.27
C GLU A 439 7.67 -9.79 -35.49
N LYS A 440 7.44 -8.57 -36.01
CA LYS A 440 6.14 -7.89 -36.08
C LYS A 440 5.39 -7.93 -34.75
N LEU A 441 6.16 -7.80 -33.67
CA LEU A 441 5.70 -7.92 -32.31
C LEU A 441 5.57 -6.54 -31.68
N LEU A 442 4.41 -6.26 -31.08
CA LEU A 442 4.16 -5.06 -30.28
C LEU A 442 3.95 -5.43 -28.81
N PHE A 443 4.74 -4.85 -27.91
CA PHE A 443 4.48 -4.90 -26.49
C PHE A 443 3.70 -3.65 -26.09
N VAL A 444 2.59 -3.83 -25.35
CA VAL A 444 1.70 -2.77 -24.88
C VAL A 444 1.31 -2.98 -23.41
N ALA A 445 1.23 -1.89 -22.64
CA ALA A 445 0.72 -1.93 -21.28
C ALA A 445 -0.83 -1.89 -21.25
N ASN A 446 -1.45 -1.04 -20.43
CA ASN A 446 -2.89 -1.04 -20.13
C ASN A 446 -3.84 -0.68 -21.30
N LEU A 447 -3.31 -0.31 -22.45
CA LEU A 447 -4.15 0.12 -23.58
C LEU A 447 -4.88 -1.04 -24.27
N PHE A 448 -4.35 -2.28 -24.12
CA PHE A 448 -5.02 -3.48 -24.62
C PHE A 448 -4.64 -4.67 -23.73
N THR A 449 -5.60 -5.24 -23.04
CA THR A 449 -5.46 -6.41 -22.16
C THR A 449 -6.18 -7.60 -22.77
N ILE A 450 -5.52 -8.75 -22.82
CA ILE A 450 -6.08 -10.00 -23.33
C ILE A 450 -6.15 -11.00 -22.18
N PRO A 451 -7.34 -11.37 -21.69
CA PRO A 451 -7.46 -12.26 -20.54
C PRO A 451 -6.84 -13.64 -20.86
N ILE A 452 -6.30 -14.31 -19.83
CA ILE A 452 -5.76 -15.67 -19.95
C ILE A 452 -6.89 -16.63 -20.36
N GLU A 453 -8.07 -16.45 -19.77
CA GLU A 453 -9.28 -17.23 -20.06
C GLU A 453 -10.47 -16.30 -20.28
N GLY A 454 -11.43 -16.78 -21.08
CA GLY A 454 -12.65 -16.04 -21.37
C GLY A 454 -12.53 -15.03 -22.52
N PRO A 455 -13.61 -14.31 -22.83
CA PRO A 455 -13.67 -13.37 -23.95
C PRO A 455 -12.90 -12.09 -23.63
N ILE A 456 -12.34 -11.48 -24.69
CA ILE A 456 -11.76 -10.13 -24.59
C ILE A 456 -12.91 -9.14 -24.42
N ALA A 457 -12.78 -8.22 -23.46
CA ALA A 457 -13.76 -7.17 -23.21
C ALA A 457 -13.90 -6.24 -24.43
N PRO A 458 -15.09 -5.65 -24.67
CA PRO A 458 -15.25 -4.63 -25.71
C PRO A 458 -14.26 -3.47 -25.51
N ALA A 459 -13.80 -2.90 -26.64
CA ALA A 459 -12.81 -1.81 -26.58
C ALA A 459 -13.36 -0.59 -25.86
N GLY A 460 -12.67 -0.15 -24.80
CA GLY A 460 -12.88 1.16 -24.18
C GLY A 460 -12.23 2.30 -24.99
N THR A 461 -12.39 3.54 -24.54
CA THR A 461 -11.85 4.74 -25.21
C THR A 461 -10.34 4.63 -25.41
N ALA A 462 -9.58 4.25 -24.37
CA ALA A 462 -8.12 4.13 -24.47
C ALA A 462 -7.68 3.08 -25.49
N THR A 463 -8.39 1.93 -25.58
CA THR A 463 -8.10 0.87 -26.55
C THR A 463 -8.36 1.33 -27.99
N ARG A 464 -9.44 2.09 -28.22
CA ARG A 464 -9.74 2.66 -29.56
C ARG A 464 -8.68 3.67 -29.96
N GLN A 465 -8.33 4.60 -29.07
CA GLN A 465 -7.26 5.59 -29.29
C GLN A 465 -5.91 4.89 -29.61
N PHE A 466 -5.61 3.81 -28.92
CA PHE A 466 -4.41 2.99 -29.17
C PHE A 466 -4.43 2.37 -30.59
N ALA A 467 -5.54 1.76 -30.99
CA ALA A 467 -5.66 1.18 -32.32
C ALA A 467 -5.47 2.21 -33.43
N ASP A 468 -6.10 3.40 -33.29
CA ASP A 468 -5.94 4.52 -34.22
C ASP A 468 -4.47 4.97 -34.28
N LYS A 469 -3.79 5.04 -33.14
CA LYS A 469 -2.38 5.45 -33.10
C LYS A 469 -1.45 4.43 -33.75
N ILE A 470 -1.65 3.13 -33.53
CA ILE A 470 -0.86 2.08 -34.20
C ILE A 470 -1.05 2.12 -35.71
N GLN A 471 -2.27 2.36 -36.18
CA GLN A 471 -2.56 2.55 -37.61
C GLN A 471 -1.85 3.80 -38.15
N ALA A 472 -1.92 4.93 -37.47
CA ALA A 472 -1.28 6.18 -37.86
C ALA A 472 0.25 6.08 -37.93
N LEU A 473 0.87 5.26 -37.05
CA LEU A 473 2.32 5.00 -37.06
C LEU A 473 2.73 4.04 -38.20
N GLY A 474 1.79 3.39 -38.88
CA GLY A 474 2.06 2.47 -40.00
C GLY A 474 2.79 1.19 -39.59
N LEU A 475 2.71 0.80 -38.27
CA LEU A 475 3.40 -0.38 -37.75
C LEU A 475 2.79 -1.67 -38.32
N GLN A 476 3.66 -2.54 -38.85
CA GLN A 476 3.26 -3.85 -39.37
C GLN A 476 3.18 -4.87 -38.23
N VAL A 477 2.14 -4.76 -37.41
CA VAL A 477 1.94 -5.62 -36.22
C VAL A 477 1.20 -6.90 -36.61
N GLU A 478 1.70 -8.05 -36.16
CA GLU A 478 1.01 -9.35 -36.25
C GLU A 478 0.70 -9.87 -34.84
N LYS A 479 1.68 -9.75 -33.91
CA LYS A 479 1.62 -10.27 -32.55
C LYS A 479 1.56 -9.14 -31.55
N ILE A 480 0.77 -9.31 -30.49
CA ILE A 480 0.70 -8.39 -29.36
C ILE A 480 1.07 -9.15 -28.09
N ALA A 481 2.06 -8.64 -27.37
CA ALA A 481 2.44 -9.07 -26.02
C ALA A 481 1.96 -8.00 -25.02
N PRO A 482 0.85 -8.21 -24.31
CA PRO A 482 0.37 -7.23 -23.35
C PRO A 482 1.09 -7.37 -22.01
N ALA A 483 1.20 -6.27 -21.27
CA ALA A 483 1.64 -6.32 -19.87
C ALA A 483 0.66 -7.13 -18.99
N HIS A 484 -0.61 -7.22 -19.38
CA HIS A 484 -1.63 -7.98 -18.64
C HIS A 484 -2.23 -9.10 -19.51
N GLY A 485 -2.20 -10.33 -18.97
CA GLY A 485 -2.84 -11.48 -19.59
C GLY A 485 -1.95 -12.23 -20.58
N ARG A 486 -2.55 -12.83 -21.62
CA ARG A 486 -1.86 -13.67 -22.61
C ARG A 486 -1.46 -12.92 -23.85
N MET A 487 -0.52 -13.46 -24.58
CA MET A 487 -0.22 -13.00 -25.94
C MET A 487 -1.43 -13.12 -26.87
N GLY A 488 -1.52 -12.23 -27.82
CA GLY A 488 -2.56 -12.21 -28.85
C GLY A 488 -2.08 -11.65 -30.18
N THR A 489 -3.04 -11.22 -31.00
CA THR A 489 -2.82 -10.77 -32.36
C THR A 489 -3.42 -9.39 -32.61
N ILE A 490 -2.96 -8.73 -33.65
CA ILE A 490 -3.55 -7.46 -34.11
C ILE A 490 -5.02 -7.64 -34.57
N ASP A 491 -5.40 -8.83 -35.03
CA ASP A 491 -6.76 -9.09 -35.47
C ASP A 491 -7.72 -9.19 -34.29
N GLU A 492 -7.27 -9.67 -33.09
CA GLU A 492 -8.04 -9.62 -31.86
C GLU A 492 -8.29 -8.17 -31.44
N LEU A 493 -7.29 -7.28 -31.55
CA LEU A 493 -7.48 -5.85 -31.32
C LEU A 493 -8.52 -5.24 -32.27
N LYS A 494 -8.38 -5.48 -33.60
CA LYS A 494 -9.33 -5.00 -34.60
C LYS A 494 -10.74 -5.50 -34.33
N GLN A 495 -10.91 -6.76 -33.94
CA GLN A 495 -12.21 -7.36 -33.64
C GLN A 495 -12.90 -6.68 -32.46
N VAL A 496 -12.19 -6.32 -31.38
CA VAL A 496 -12.82 -5.65 -30.24
C VAL A 496 -13.09 -4.17 -30.48
N VAL A 497 -12.31 -3.52 -31.34
CA VAL A 497 -12.51 -2.11 -31.73
C VAL A 497 -13.70 -1.95 -32.68
N SER A 498 -13.99 -2.97 -33.52
CA SER A 498 -15.12 -2.95 -34.45
C SER A 498 -16.49 -3.27 -33.80
N ARG A 499 -16.49 -3.69 -32.55
CA ARG A 499 -17.70 -3.93 -31.72
C ARG A 499 -18.09 -2.67 -30.98
#